data_7f0829c72c0e68ba8d529ffb5813ac61
#
_entry.id   7f0829c72c0e68ba8d529ffb5813ac61
#
_cell.length_a   1.000
_cell.length_b   1.000
_cell.length_c   1.000
_cell.angle_alpha   90.00
_cell.angle_beta   90.00
_cell.angle_gamma   90.00
#
_symmetry.space_group_name_H-M   'P 1'
#
loop_
_entity.id
_entity.type
_entity.pdbx_description
1 polymer ?
#
loop_
_entity_poly.entity_id
_entity_poly.type
_entity_poly.pdbx_seq_one_letter_code
_entity_poly.pdbx_strand_id
1 'polypeptide(L)'
;ERVQKAETTSENMELSEAETRYLIDEQLRKYGWEADTNNIRYSKGTRPQKGKNFAIAEWPTDSKVSKNGYADYALFVGLQLVGIVEAKKANIDIPSVIDYQCKDYAQLIKPEHNEYVIKQWGSYKVPFVFATNGRKYLKQIETKSGIWFLDLRNNSNAPKALQGWISPQGIMELLEKDISSANATLQNTPFDLLRDPDGLNLREYQIRAIEA
;
A
#
# COMPACT_ATOMS: atom_id res chain seq x y z
N GLU A 1 -6.78 41.22 5.05
CA GLU A 1 -6.90 40.53 6.37
C GLU A 1 -7.44 39.09 6.23
N ARG A 2 -8.51 38.84 5.47
CA ARG A 2 -9.03 37.45 5.23
C ARG A 2 -8.12 36.61 4.32
N VAL A 3 -7.48 37.20 3.33
CA VAL A 3 -6.54 36.53 2.43
C VAL A 3 -5.25 36.17 3.17
N GLN A 4 -4.68 37.10 3.96
CA GLN A 4 -3.51 36.82 4.81
C GLN A 4 -3.78 35.75 5.87
N LYS A 5 -4.99 35.71 6.43
CA LYS A 5 -5.38 34.67 7.39
C LYS A 5 -5.56 33.30 6.73
N ALA A 6 -6.00 33.27 5.48
CA ALA A 6 -6.09 32.03 4.68
C ALA A 6 -4.70 31.53 4.24
N GLU A 7 -3.78 32.45 3.90
CA GLU A 7 -2.39 32.12 3.55
C GLU A 7 -1.62 31.60 4.76
N THR A 8 -1.70 32.28 5.92
CA THR A 8 -1.08 31.80 7.17
C THR A 8 -1.67 30.48 7.67
N THR A 9 -2.97 30.24 7.44
CA THR A 9 -3.59 28.94 7.78
C THR A 9 -3.16 27.85 6.80
N SER A 10 -2.91 28.19 5.53
CA SER A 10 -2.36 27.26 4.52
C SER A 10 -0.90 26.89 4.79
N GLU A 11 -0.08 27.87 5.18
CA GLU A 11 1.34 27.65 5.55
C GLU A 11 1.49 26.85 6.85
N ASN A 12 0.62 27.07 7.83
CA ASN A 12 0.58 26.29 9.08
C ASN A 12 -0.01 24.88 8.93
N MET A 13 -0.51 24.48 7.75
CA MET A 13 -1.00 23.14 7.45
C MET A 13 0.04 22.25 6.75
N GLU A 14 1.25 22.73 6.50
CA GLU A 14 2.35 21.86 6.08
C GLU A 14 2.92 21.12 7.29
N LEU A 15 2.30 19.97 7.59
CA LEU A 15 2.85 19.02 8.55
C LEU A 15 4.30 18.72 8.16
N SER A 16 5.21 18.80 9.11
CA SER A 16 6.57 18.29 8.92
C SER A 16 6.52 16.79 8.62
N GLU A 17 7.55 16.25 8.00
CA GLU A 17 7.63 14.82 7.70
C GLU A 17 7.51 13.96 8.97
N ALA A 18 8.04 14.46 10.11
CA ALA A 18 7.91 13.83 11.41
C ALA A 18 6.44 13.77 11.88
N GLU A 19 5.71 14.87 11.78
CA GLU A 19 4.29 14.92 12.15
C GLU A 19 3.44 14.02 11.26
N THR A 20 3.76 13.96 9.97
CA THR A 20 3.11 13.03 9.04
C THR A 20 3.29 11.57 9.48
N ARG A 21 4.49 11.17 9.93
CA ARG A 21 4.75 9.82 10.43
C ARG A 21 3.95 9.50 11.69
N TYR A 22 3.78 10.43 12.63
CA TYR A 22 2.91 10.22 13.80
C TYR A 22 1.44 9.96 13.42
N LEU A 23 0.93 10.69 12.43
CA LEU A 23 -0.42 10.46 11.93
C LEU A 23 -0.55 9.07 11.26
N ILE A 24 0.47 8.66 10.52
CA ILE A 24 0.53 7.34 9.89
C ILE A 24 0.56 6.24 10.96
N ASP A 25 1.39 6.39 11.99
CA ASP A 25 1.46 5.46 13.12
C ASP A 25 0.09 5.27 13.78
N GLU A 26 -0.62 6.38 14.04
CA GLU A 26 -1.95 6.34 14.64
C GLU A 26 -2.97 5.64 13.74
N GLN A 27 -2.92 5.92 12.44
CA GLN A 27 -3.77 5.26 11.46
C GLN A 27 -3.48 3.77 11.37
N LEU A 28 -2.21 3.36 11.28
CA LEU A 28 -1.80 1.96 11.22
C LEU A 28 -2.27 1.18 12.46
N ARG A 29 -2.11 1.77 13.66
CA ARG A 29 -2.59 1.14 14.91
C ARG A 29 -4.10 0.89 14.91
N LYS A 30 -4.91 1.81 14.37
CA LYS A 30 -6.37 1.63 14.25
C LYS A 30 -6.75 0.42 13.38
N TYR A 31 -5.87 0.01 12.48
CA TYR A 31 -6.08 -1.15 11.60
C TYR A 31 -5.36 -2.41 12.06
N GLY A 32 -4.82 -2.42 13.29
CA GLY A 32 -4.23 -3.62 13.90
C GLY A 32 -2.74 -3.82 13.66
N TRP A 33 -2.04 -2.81 13.12
CA TRP A 33 -0.59 -2.81 13.03
C TRP A 33 0.03 -2.29 14.34
N GLU A 34 1.16 -2.84 14.74
CA GLU A 34 2.00 -2.28 15.78
C GLU A 34 2.96 -1.27 15.15
N ALA A 35 2.67 0.01 15.29
CA ALA A 35 3.39 1.13 14.69
C ALA A 35 3.78 2.17 15.72
N ASP A 36 5.05 2.53 15.77
CA ASP A 36 5.62 3.60 16.58
C ASP A 36 6.96 4.00 15.95
N THR A 37 6.95 5.08 15.18
CA THR A 37 8.14 5.58 14.47
C THR A 37 9.35 5.78 15.38
N ASN A 38 9.14 6.07 16.66
CA ASN A 38 10.23 6.28 17.59
C ASN A 38 10.78 5.00 18.19
N ASN A 39 9.94 4.01 18.48
CA ASN A 39 10.32 2.80 19.22
C ASN A 39 10.37 1.56 18.35
N ILE A 40 9.47 1.41 17.39
CA ILE A 40 9.43 0.29 16.43
C ILE A 40 10.21 0.70 15.17
N ARG A 41 11.52 0.73 15.29
CA ARG A 41 12.44 1.26 14.29
C ARG A 41 13.63 0.33 14.08
N TYR A 42 14.06 0.17 12.81
CA TYR A 42 15.18 -0.70 12.48
C TYR A 42 16.49 -0.31 13.19
N SER A 43 16.81 0.99 13.25
CA SER A 43 18.02 1.52 13.89
C SER A 43 18.06 1.31 15.41
N LYS A 44 16.90 1.06 16.04
CA LYS A 44 16.79 0.68 17.46
C LYS A 44 16.85 -0.84 17.70
N GLY A 45 17.18 -1.62 16.70
CA GLY A 45 17.28 -3.06 16.81
C GLY A 45 15.95 -3.81 16.65
N THR A 46 14.84 -3.13 16.32
CA THR A 46 13.56 -3.82 16.07
C THR A 46 13.68 -4.71 14.83
N ARG A 47 13.22 -5.95 14.98
CA ARG A 47 13.18 -6.96 13.92
C ARG A 47 11.82 -7.66 13.91
N PRO A 48 11.38 -8.25 12.78
CA PRO A 48 10.16 -9.03 12.71
C PRO A 48 10.13 -10.14 13.75
N GLN A 49 8.95 -10.43 14.30
CA GLN A 49 8.76 -11.43 15.35
C GLN A 49 7.49 -12.24 15.08
N LYS A 50 7.54 -13.54 15.38
CA LYS A 50 6.38 -14.41 15.29
C LYS A 50 5.25 -13.89 16.19
N GLY A 51 4.02 -13.87 15.65
CA GLY A 51 2.84 -13.41 16.38
C GLY A 51 2.71 -11.89 16.54
N LYS A 52 3.59 -11.10 15.90
CA LYS A 52 3.54 -9.64 15.86
C LYS A 52 3.24 -9.14 14.46
N ASN A 53 2.54 -8.00 14.38
CA ASN A 53 2.21 -7.35 13.13
C ASN A 53 2.84 -5.96 13.09
N PHE A 54 4.13 -5.91 12.77
CA PHE A 54 4.91 -4.70 12.87
C PHE A 54 4.86 -3.84 11.60
N ALA A 55 4.75 -2.52 11.80
CA ALA A 55 5.19 -1.52 10.84
C ALA A 55 6.54 -0.98 11.34
N ILE A 56 7.64 -1.52 10.85
CA ILE A 56 8.99 -1.16 11.30
C ILE A 56 9.47 0.05 10.51
N ALA A 57 9.72 1.16 11.24
CA ALA A 57 10.20 2.40 10.63
C ALA A 57 11.66 2.31 10.16
N GLU A 58 11.96 3.04 9.07
CA GLU A 58 13.28 3.17 8.46
C GLU A 58 13.93 1.83 8.12
N TRP A 59 13.19 1.01 7.38
CA TRP A 59 13.69 -0.30 6.92
C TRP A 59 14.74 -0.14 5.82
N PRO A 60 15.98 -0.65 6.00
CA PRO A 60 17.05 -0.45 5.05
C PRO A 60 16.83 -1.21 3.75
N THR A 61 17.13 -0.56 2.64
CA THR A 61 17.09 -1.11 1.28
C THR A 61 18.41 -0.80 0.56
N ASP A 62 18.65 -1.46 -0.58
CA ASP A 62 19.77 -1.14 -1.48
C ASP A 62 19.38 -0.07 -2.52
N SER A 63 18.22 0.57 -2.33
CA SER A 63 17.73 1.63 -3.19
C SER A 63 18.67 2.83 -3.23
N LYS A 64 18.91 3.34 -4.44
CA LYS A 64 19.66 4.58 -4.69
C LYS A 64 18.73 5.78 -4.94
N VAL A 65 17.44 5.53 -5.07
CA VAL A 65 16.41 6.57 -5.30
C VAL A 65 16.19 7.41 -4.05
N SER A 66 16.24 6.78 -2.88
CA SER A 66 16.24 7.47 -1.60
C SER A 66 17.66 7.88 -1.20
N LYS A 67 17.85 9.16 -0.87
CA LYS A 67 19.12 9.66 -0.31
C LYS A 67 19.53 8.94 0.99
N ASN A 68 18.56 8.40 1.71
CA ASN A 68 18.74 7.81 3.02
C ASN A 68 18.90 6.27 2.98
N GLY A 69 18.61 5.62 1.83
CA GLY A 69 18.78 4.17 1.66
C GLY A 69 17.82 3.32 2.50
N TYR A 70 16.64 3.86 2.87
CA TYR A 70 15.61 3.12 3.59
C TYR A 70 14.20 3.53 3.15
N ALA A 71 13.25 2.61 3.28
CA ALA A 71 11.83 2.88 3.18
C ALA A 71 11.29 3.42 4.51
N ASP A 72 10.27 4.27 4.47
CA ASP A 72 9.71 4.86 5.70
C ASP A 72 9.18 3.80 6.65
N TYR A 73 8.46 2.78 6.13
CA TYR A 73 8.07 1.60 6.90
C TYR A 73 8.14 0.34 6.05
N ALA A 74 8.47 -0.78 6.70
CA ALA A 74 8.21 -2.12 6.20
C ALA A 74 7.15 -2.81 7.07
N LEU A 75 6.15 -3.40 6.43
CA LEU A 75 5.03 -4.08 7.07
C LEU A 75 5.30 -5.58 7.17
N PHE A 76 5.21 -6.10 8.39
CA PHE A 76 5.44 -7.51 8.67
C PHE A 76 4.24 -8.16 9.35
N VAL A 77 3.82 -9.30 8.83
CA VAL A 77 2.91 -10.22 9.52
C VAL A 77 3.75 -11.40 10.01
N GLY A 78 3.98 -11.47 11.30
CA GLY A 78 4.98 -12.39 11.86
C GLY A 78 6.38 -12.13 11.31
N LEU A 79 6.95 -13.10 10.61
CA LEU A 79 8.25 -13.01 9.95
C LEU A 79 8.16 -12.67 8.45
N GLN A 80 6.97 -12.46 7.92
CA GLN A 80 6.75 -12.24 6.49
C GLN A 80 6.73 -10.76 6.16
N LEU A 81 7.61 -10.32 5.27
CA LEU A 81 7.61 -8.97 4.70
C LEU A 81 6.48 -8.88 3.65
N VAL A 82 5.40 -8.22 4.00
CA VAL A 82 4.19 -8.14 3.17
C VAL A 82 4.01 -6.80 2.47
N GLY A 83 4.64 -5.73 2.95
CA GLY A 83 4.43 -4.42 2.35
C GLY A 83 5.54 -3.41 2.63
N ILE A 84 5.63 -2.40 1.78
CA ILE A 84 6.45 -1.19 1.96
C ILE A 84 5.53 0.01 1.99
N VAL A 85 5.82 0.98 2.86
CA VAL A 85 5.10 2.24 2.95
C VAL A 85 6.08 3.39 2.78
N GLU A 86 5.69 4.36 1.97
CA GLU A 86 6.40 5.63 1.81
C GLU A 86 5.52 6.79 2.27
N ALA A 87 6.04 7.60 3.18
CA ALA A 87 5.41 8.80 3.69
C ALA A 87 5.87 10.03 2.91
N LYS A 88 4.96 10.92 2.57
CA LYS A 88 5.27 12.15 1.83
C LYS A 88 4.65 13.38 2.47
N LYS A 89 5.25 14.53 2.17
CA LYS A 89 4.68 15.83 2.52
C LYS A 89 3.36 16.08 1.80
N ALA A 90 2.55 16.97 2.36
CA ALA A 90 1.20 17.26 1.94
C ALA A 90 1.01 17.63 0.45
N ASN A 91 2.02 18.18 -0.21
CA ASN A 91 1.91 18.74 -1.57
C ASN A 91 2.39 17.78 -2.68
N ILE A 92 2.84 16.58 -2.33
CA ILE A 92 3.39 15.62 -3.30
C ILE A 92 2.26 14.82 -3.94
N ASP A 93 2.41 14.54 -5.24
CA ASP A 93 1.57 13.59 -5.99
C ASP A 93 1.88 12.17 -5.54
N ILE A 94 0.96 11.58 -4.76
CA ILE A 94 1.21 10.30 -4.08
C ILE A 94 1.30 9.11 -5.04
N PRO A 95 0.45 8.97 -6.08
CA PRO A 95 0.57 7.88 -7.05
C PRO A 95 1.95 7.80 -7.71
N SER A 96 2.54 8.95 -8.06
CA SER A 96 3.87 8.98 -8.68
C SER A 96 4.97 8.41 -7.79
N VAL A 97 4.82 8.54 -6.47
CA VAL A 97 5.77 7.97 -5.48
C VAL A 97 5.78 6.45 -5.53
N ILE A 98 4.63 5.83 -5.76
CA ILE A 98 4.52 4.37 -5.89
C ILE A 98 5.36 3.89 -7.08
N ASP A 99 5.25 4.57 -8.22
CA ASP A 99 5.92 4.15 -9.45
C ASP A 99 7.45 4.28 -9.39
N TYR A 100 7.95 5.26 -8.69
CA TYR A 100 9.40 5.50 -8.61
C TYR A 100 10.04 4.91 -7.36
N GLN A 101 9.56 5.28 -6.15
CA GLN A 101 10.22 4.93 -4.91
C GLN A 101 9.77 3.58 -4.34
N CYS A 102 8.45 3.37 -4.24
CA CYS A 102 7.96 2.15 -3.60
C CYS A 102 8.30 0.90 -4.40
N LYS A 103 8.22 0.96 -5.74
CA LYS A 103 8.62 -0.16 -6.60
C LYS A 103 10.11 -0.47 -6.48
N ASP A 104 10.95 0.56 -6.41
CA ASP A 104 12.39 0.42 -6.25
C ASP A 104 12.73 -0.25 -4.91
N TYR A 105 12.12 0.18 -3.81
CA TYR A 105 12.29 -0.47 -2.50
C TYR A 105 11.81 -1.93 -2.51
N ALA A 106 10.69 -2.21 -3.19
CA ALA A 106 10.16 -3.57 -3.26
C ALA A 106 11.06 -4.54 -4.06
N GLN A 107 11.89 -4.03 -4.96
CA GLN A 107 12.90 -4.81 -5.69
C GLN A 107 14.19 -4.97 -4.89
N LEU A 108 14.65 -3.91 -4.25
CA LEU A 108 15.98 -3.78 -3.68
C LEU A 108 16.02 -4.04 -2.17
N ILE A 109 15.32 -5.07 -1.70
CA ILE A 109 15.48 -5.60 -0.35
C ILE A 109 16.89 -6.18 -0.22
N LYS A 110 17.60 -5.75 0.83
CA LYS A 110 18.97 -6.19 1.10
C LYS A 110 19.07 -7.71 1.26
N PRO A 111 20.16 -8.34 0.78
CA PRO A 111 20.35 -9.79 0.87
C PRO A 111 20.19 -10.35 2.30
N GLU A 112 20.65 -9.60 3.31
CA GLU A 112 20.57 -9.96 4.73
C GLU A 112 19.12 -10.06 5.26
N HIS A 113 18.14 -9.53 4.52
CA HIS A 113 16.70 -9.56 4.86
C HIS A 113 15.90 -10.51 3.98
N ASN A 114 16.54 -11.29 3.12
CA ASN A 114 15.86 -12.25 2.25
C ASN A 114 15.10 -13.33 3.03
N GLU A 115 15.48 -13.60 4.28
CA GLU A 115 14.76 -14.53 5.16
C GLU A 115 13.31 -14.13 5.43
N TYR A 116 12.98 -12.83 5.31
CA TYR A 116 11.62 -12.30 5.49
C TYR A 116 10.83 -12.24 4.18
N VAL A 117 11.45 -12.45 3.04
CA VAL A 117 10.81 -12.43 1.72
C VAL A 117 10.03 -13.71 1.51
N ILE A 118 8.72 -13.60 1.30
CA ILE A 118 7.81 -14.75 1.12
C ILE A 118 8.14 -15.51 -0.16
N LYS A 119 8.19 -14.78 -1.26
CA LYS A 119 8.59 -15.23 -2.60
C LYS A 119 8.89 -14.03 -3.48
N GLN A 120 9.26 -14.28 -4.72
CA GLN A 120 9.49 -13.24 -5.72
C GLN A 120 8.35 -13.20 -6.74
N TRP A 121 7.91 -11.98 -7.09
CA TRP A 121 6.90 -11.70 -8.12
C TRP A 121 7.55 -10.87 -9.24
N GLY A 122 7.98 -11.54 -10.31
CA GLY A 122 8.82 -10.90 -11.34
C GLY A 122 10.11 -10.36 -10.73
N SER A 123 10.32 -9.04 -10.77
CA SER A 123 11.47 -8.36 -10.16
C SER A 123 11.25 -7.97 -8.69
N TYR A 124 10.03 -8.10 -8.17
CA TYR A 124 9.68 -7.61 -6.83
C TYR A 124 9.81 -8.70 -5.76
N LYS A 125 10.38 -8.36 -4.62
CA LYS A 125 10.51 -9.20 -3.42
C LYS A 125 9.40 -8.92 -2.40
N VAL A 126 8.67 -7.81 -2.55
CA VAL A 126 7.56 -7.40 -1.68
C VAL A 126 6.29 -7.32 -2.52
N PRO A 127 5.17 -7.96 -2.08
CA PRO A 127 3.95 -8.02 -2.89
C PRO A 127 3.15 -6.72 -2.93
N PHE A 128 3.18 -5.92 -1.85
CA PHE A 128 2.32 -4.76 -1.72
C PHE A 128 3.11 -3.49 -1.40
N VAL A 129 2.71 -2.39 -2.01
CA VAL A 129 3.30 -1.08 -1.71
C VAL A 129 2.23 -0.04 -1.45
N PHE A 130 2.55 0.87 -0.55
CA PHE A 130 1.68 1.96 -0.13
C PHE A 130 2.44 3.28 -0.16
N ALA A 131 1.72 4.36 -0.49
CA ALA A 131 2.21 5.71 -0.30
C ALA A 131 1.10 6.58 0.30
N THR A 132 1.46 7.50 1.18
CA THR A 132 0.49 8.39 1.82
C THR A 132 1.18 9.65 2.35
N ASN A 133 0.39 10.70 2.57
CA ASN A 133 0.80 11.88 3.32
C ASN A 133 0.04 12.06 4.64
N GLY A 134 -0.57 10.98 5.15
CA GLY A 134 -1.34 10.98 6.38
C GLY A 134 -2.72 11.65 6.30
N ARG A 135 -3.06 12.33 5.20
CA ARG A 135 -4.38 12.95 5.01
C ARG A 135 -5.44 11.93 4.66
N LYS A 136 -6.67 12.17 5.07
CA LYS A 136 -7.83 11.41 4.58
C LYS A 136 -8.01 11.66 3.08
N TYR A 137 -8.54 10.67 2.37
CA TYR A 137 -8.85 10.83 0.95
C TYR A 137 -9.87 11.96 0.72
N LEU A 138 -9.54 12.86 -0.20
CA LEU A 138 -10.36 13.99 -0.62
C LEU A 138 -10.40 14.04 -2.15
N LYS A 139 -11.58 13.86 -2.73
CA LYS A 139 -11.78 13.83 -4.19
C LYS A 139 -11.29 15.11 -4.90
N GLN A 140 -11.39 16.26 -4.23
CA GLN A 140 -10.95 17.55 -4.79
C GLN A 140 -9.42 17.64 -4.98
N ILE A 141 -8.68 16.89 -4.21
CA ILE A 141 -7.21 16.81 -4.27
C ILE A 141 -6.78 15.34 -4.32
N GLU A 142 -7.42 14.56 -5.17
CA GLU A 142 -7.34 13.10 -5.22
C GLU A 142 -5.90 12.58 -5.09
N THR A 143 -4.99 13.00 -5.97
CA THR A 143 -3.62 12.51 -6.00
C THR A 143 -2.74 13.03 -4.85
N LYS A 144 -3.22 14.02 -4.08
CA LYS A 144 -2.52 14.63 -2.93
C LYS A 144 -3.16 14.29 -1.58
N SER A 145 -3.93 13.23 -1.51
CA SER A 145 -4.63 12.78 -0.31
C SER A 145 -4.84 11.28 -0.29
N GLY A 146 -5.15 10.75 0.89
CA GLY A 146 -5.48 9.35 1.07
C GLY A 146 -4.27 8.42 1.20
N ILE A 147 -4.57 7.15 1.16
CA ILE A 147 -3.61 6.05 1.14
C ILE A 147 -3.68 5.43 -0.24
N TRP A 148 -2.59 5.46 -0.97
CA TRP A 148 -2.49 4.84 -2.28
C TRP A 148 -1.81 3.49 -2.15
N PHE A 149 -2.32 2.51 -2.89
CA PHE A 149 -1.94 1.11 -2.82
C PHE A 149 -1.70 0.54 -4.21
N LEU A 150 -0.69 -0.29 -4.33
CA LEU A 150 -0.43 -1.08 -5.53
C LEU A 150 -0.07 -2.52 -5.14
N ASP A 151 -0.74 -3.47 -5.76
CA ASP A 151 -0.41 -4.90 -5.72
C ASP A 151 0.58 -5.23 -6.84
N LEU A 152 1.82 -5.51 -6.48
CA LEU A 152 2.93 -5.78 -7.40
C LEU A 152 2.96 -7.22 -7.93
N ARG A 153 2.05 -8.08 -7.46
CA ARG A 153 1.99 -9.48 -7.90
C ARG A 153 1.56 -9.65 -9.36
N ASN A 154 0.88 -8.62 -9.89
CA ASN A 154 0.53 -8.56 -11.30
C ASN A 154 0.94 -7.20 -11.89
N ASN A 155 1.74 -7.23 -12.95
CA ASN A 155 2.28 -6.02 -13.60
C ASN A 155 1.21 -5.16 -14.29
N SER A 156 0.01 -5.69 -14.55
CA SER A 156 -1.11 -4.94 -15.12
C SER A 156 -1.86 -4.10 -14.09
N ASN A 157 -1.60 -4.28 -12.79
CA ASN A 157 -2.24 -3.50 -11.75
C ASN A 157 -1.78 -2.04 -11.78
N ALA A 158 -2.72 -1.13 -11.52
CA ALA A 158 -2.46 0.31 -11.36
C ALA A 158 -2.63 0.74 -9.89
N PRO A 159 -1.94 1.79 -9.45
CA PRO A 159 -2.16 2.37 -8.13
C PRO A 159 -3.61 2.79 -7.94
N LYS A 160 -4.17 2.53 -6.76
CA LYS A 160 -5.54 2.92 -6.40
C LYS A 160 -5.60 3.54 -5.00
N ALA A 161 -6.48 4.52 -4.81
CA ALA A 161 -6.75 5.09 -3.51
C ALA A 161 -7.59 4.15 -2.65
N LEU A 162 -7.22 4.02 -1.37
CA LEU A 162 -7.96 3.28 -0.37
C LEU A 162 -8.69 4.24 0.58
N GLN A 163 -9.82 3.79 1.13
CA GLN A 163 -10.55 4.52 2.17
C GLN A 163 -9.90 4.40 3.56
N GLY A 164 -9.00 3.42 3.74
CA GLY A 164 -8.26 3.16 4.96
C GLY A 164 -7.18 2.12 4.74
N TRP A 165 -6.37 1.88 5.76
CA TRP A 165 -5.34 0.85 5.71
C TRP A 165 -5.94 -0.55 5.63
N ILE A 166 -5.22 -1.45 4.98
CA ILE A 166 -5.56 -2.88 5.02
C ILE A 166 -4.99 -3.45 6.32
N SER A 167 -5.79 -4.18 7.08
CA SER A 167 -5.34 -4.84 8.31
C SER A 167 -4.33 -5.96 8.02
N PRO A 168 -3.53 -6.40 9.00
CA PRO A 168 -2.65 -7.57 8.85
C PRO A 168 -3.38 -8.80 8.33
N GLN A 169 -4.55 -9.11 8.88
CA GLN A 169 -5.38 -10.21 8.41
C GLN A 169 -5.84 -9.99 6.96
N GLY A 170 -6.33 -8.79 6.62
CA GLY A 170 -6.75 -8.46 5.25
C GLY A 170 -5.63 -8.55 4.23
N ILE A 171 -4.38 -8.21 4.62
CA ILE A 171 -3.19 -8.41 3.79
C ILE A 171 -2.93 -9.89 3.52
N MET A 172 -3.04 -10.74 4.55
CA MET A 172 -2.84 -12.19 4.39
C MET A 172 -3.95 -12.81 3.53
N GLU A 173 -5.21 -12.44 3.74
CA GLU A 173 -6.32 -12.85 2.87
C GLU A 173 -6.13 -12.41 1.42
N LEU A 174 -5.62 -11.18 1.21
CA LEU A 174 -5.29 -10.70 -0.13
C LEU A 174 -4.13 -11.48 -0.74
N LEU A 175 -3.12 -11.86 0.05
CA LEU A 175 -1.96 -12.63 -0.39
C LEU A 175 -2.35 -14.04 -0.83
N GLU A 176 -3.32 -14.66 -0.16
CA GLU A 176 -3.84 -15.99 -0.51
C GLU A 176 -4.69 -16.00 -1.78
N LYS A 177 -5.26 -14.86 -2.18
CA LYS A 177 -6.06 -14.79 -3.40
C LYS A 177 -5.18 -14.96 -4.63
N ASP A 178 -5.40 -16.04 -5.34
CA ASP A 178 -4.82 -16.26 -6.68
C ASP A 178 -5.70 -15.59 -7.73
N ILE A 179 -5.41 -14.31 -8.00
CA ILE A 179 -6.15 -13.49 -8.97
C ILE A 179 -6.00 -14.07 -10.39
N SER A 180 -4.85 -14.64 -10.71
CA SER A 180 -4.61 -15.25 -12.03
C SER A 180 -5.48 -16.49 -12.25
N SER A 181 -5.56 -17.35 -11.24
CA SER A 181 -6.45 -18.54 -11.28
C SER A 181 -7.92 -18.13 -11.30
N ALA A 182 -8.32 -17.14 -10.52
CA ALA A 182 -9.69 -16.62 -10.52
C ALA A 182 -10.08 -16.04 -11.88
N ASN A 183 -9.19 -15.24 -12.50
CA ASN A 183 -9.43 -14.69 -13.83
C ASN A 183 -9.52 -15.79 -14.89
N ALA A 184 -8.63 -16.79 -14.85
CA ALA A 184 -8.70 -17.92 -15.75
C ALA A 184 -10.01 -18.73 -15.60
N THR A 185 -10.46 -18.90 -14.36
CA THR A 185 -11.76 -19.53 -14.07
C THR A 185 -12.90 -18.71 -14.65
N LEU A 186 -12.91 -17.38 -14.46
CA LEU A 186 -13.93 -16.48 -15.01
C LEU A 186 -13.95 -16.51 -16.53
N GLN A 187 -12.79 -16.47 -17.19
CA GLN A 187 -12.68 -16.54 -18.65
C GLN A 187 -13.18 -17.86 -19.23
N ASN A 188 -13.06 -18.95 -18.48
CA ASN A 188 -13.50 -20.28 -18.91
C ASN A 188 -14.91 -20.64 -18.40
N THR A 189 -15.55 -19.77 -17.62
CA THR A 189 -16.91 -20.00 -17.11
C THR A 189 -17.92 -19.69 -18.21
N PRO A 190 -18.80 -20.63 -18.60
CA PRO A 190 -19.83 -20.37 -19.61
C PRO A 190 -20.77 -19.23 -19.18
N PHE A 191 -21.08 -18.33 -20.12
CA PHE A 191 -22.02 -17.22 -19.87
C PHE A 191 -23.45 -17.67 -19.59
N ASP A 192 -23.77 -18.93 -19.83
CA ASP A 192 -25.09 -19.50 -19.54
C ASP A 192 -25.47 -19.38 -18.06
N LEU A 193 -24.49 -19.47 -17.15
CA LEU A 193 -24.69 -19.23 -15.71
C LEU A 193 -25.17 -17.82 -15.40
N LEU A 194 -24.81 -16.85 -16.23
CA LEU A 194 -25.23 -15.44 -16.05
C LEU A 194 -26.70 -15.23 -16.48
N ARG A 195 -27.22 -16.12 -17.33
CA ARG A 195 -28.63 -16.12 -17.80
C ARG A 195 -29.55 -16.90 -16.88
N ASP A 196 -29.02 -17.67 -15.95
CA ASP A 196 -29.80 -18.52 -15.06
C ASP A 196 -30.83 -17.69 -14.29
N PRO A 197 -32.14 -18.01 -14.43
CA PRO A 197 -33.22 -17.34 -13.73
C PRO A 197 -33.10 -17.44 -12.19
N ASP A 198 -32.54 -18.53 -11.67
CA ASP A 198 -32.31 -18.76 -10.27
C ASP A 198 -30.95 -18.17 -9.78
N GLY A 199 -30.14 -17.66 -10.72
CA GLY A 199 -28.87 -17.00 -10.48
C GLY A 199 -28.91 -15.48 -10.67
N LEU A 200 -27.98 -14.94 -11.46
CA LEU A 200 -27.88 -13.50 -11.71
C LEU A 200 -28.94 -12.98 -12.68
N ASN A 201 -29.52 -13.85 -13.52
CA ASN A 201 -30.55 -13.54 -14.49
C ASN A 201 -30.25 -12.27 -15.31
N LEU A 202 -29.02 -12.16 -15.82
CA LEU A 202 -28.58 -11.01 -16.58
C LEU A 202 -29.29 -10.96 -17.95
N ARG A 203 -29.67 -9.75 -18.36
CA ARG A 203 -30.22 -9.49 -19.67
C ARG A 203 -29.15 -9.54 -20.76
N GLU A 204 -29.52 -9.88 -21.98
CA GLU A 204 -28.62 -10.06 -23.12
C GLU A 204 -27.65 -8.87 -23.33
N TYR A 205 -28.12 -7.63 -23.17
CA TYR A 205 -27.25 -6.46 -23.29
C TYR A 205 -26.20 -6.34 -22.17
N GLN A 206 -26.51 -6.85 -20.98
CA GLN A 206 -25.55 -6.90 -19.87
C GLN A 206 -24.47 -7.95 -20.12
N ILE A 207 -24.88 -9.09 -20.67
CA ILE A 207 -23.94 -10.16 -21.06
C ILE A 207 -23.01 -9.67 -22.17
N ARG A 208 -23.53 -9.03 -23.21
CA ARG A 208 -22.71 -8.44 -24.28
C ARG A 208 -21.71 -7.40 -23.78
N ALA A 209 -22.07 -6.64 -22.74
CA ALA A 209 -21.15 -5.68 -22.11
C ALA A 209 -20.01 -6.36 -21.32
N ILE A 210 -20.21 -7.61 -20.89
CA ILE A 210 -19.17 -8.42 -20.22
C ILE A 210 -18.26 -9.09 -21.25
N GLU A 211 -18.81 -9.46 -22.40
CA GLU A 211 -18.09 -10.09 -23.52
C GLU A 211 -17.20 -9.11 -24.31
N ALA A 212 -17.47 -7.81 -24.23
CA ALA A 212 -16.75 -6.75 -24.96
C ALA A 212 -15.47 -6.30 -24.27
#